data_23fdc6e3fed919641c058aace842fbd5
#
_entry.id   23fdc6e3fed919641c058aace842fbd5
#
_cell.length_a   1.000
_cell.length_b   1.000
_cell.length_c   1.000
_cell.angle_alpha   90.00
_cell.angle_beta   90.00
_cell.angle_gamma   90.00
#
_symmetry.space_group_name_H-M   'P 1'
#
loop_
_entity.id
_entity.type
_entity.pdbx_description
1 polymer ?
#
loop_
_entity_poly.entity_id
_entity_poly.type
_entity_poly.pdbx_seq_one_letter_code
_entity_poly.pdbx_strand_id
1 'polypeptide(L)'
;TIALPLSMEVVLQFIADHAPRQTSTGVRGELPPEVDAALVQSGCKAKLGPLAHTTLVHRLAVLSKAHQSRNLPNPCQDPRVREVLSRARKTYARQGGRVQKKAALTKDVLQQLLATCDDSLVGLRDRALLLFAWSSGGRRRSEVAQAEMRFLRRLAPGQFVYELLVSKTNQTGRATPDSNKPVLGAAGAALEAWLAASAIT
;
A
#
# COMPACT_ATOMS: atom_id res chain seq x y z
N THR A 1 5.10 22.98 -14.45
CA THR A 1 6.29 22.10 -14.36
C THR A 1 7.27 22.74 -13.39
N ILE A 2 7.72 22.01 -12.38
CA ILE A 2 8.74 22.50 -11.42
C ILE A 2 10.10 22.30 -12.05
N ALA A 3 10.90 23.38 -12.13
CA ALA A 3 12.28 23.29 -12.59
C ALA A 3 13.18 22.69 -11.50
N LEU A 4 14.06 21.79 -11.87
CA LEU A 4 15.09 21.23 -10.98
C LEU A 4 16.47 21.79 -11.37
N PRO A 5 17.39 21.93 -10.41
CA PRO A 5 17.29 21.57 -9.00
C PRO A 5 16.45 22.57 -8.19
N LEU A 6 15.78 22.08 -7.15
CA LEU A 6 15.18 22.95 -6.13
C LEU A 6 16.21 23.35 -5.10
N SER A 7 16.03 24.54 -4.52
CA SER A 7 16.84 24.96 -3.36
C SER A 7 16.33 24.32 -2.07
N MET A 8 17.19 24.28 -1.07
CA MET A 8 16.86 23.78 0.26
C MET A 8 15.74 24.61 0.92
N GLU A 9 15.75 25.92 0.71
CA GLU A 9 14.73 26.86 1.23
C GLU A 9 13.35 26.51 0.73
N VAL A 10 13.19 26.16 -0.56
CA VAL A 10 11.91 25.73 -1.15
C VAL A 10 11.42 24.43 -0.49
N VAL A 11 12.33 23.50 -0.19
CA VAL A 11 11.96 22.25 0.50
C VAL A 11 11.55 22.51 1.94
N LEU A 12 12.24 23.39 2.65
CA LEU A 12 11.87 23.77 4.02
C LEU A 12 10.52 24.49 4.04
N GLN A 13 10.27 25.41 3.09
CA GLN A 13 8.99 26.08 2.96
C GLN A 13 7.86 25.09 2.68
N PHE A 14 8.08 24.14 1.77
CA PHE A 14 7.11 23.08 1.51
C PHE A 14 6.76 22.27 2.77
N ILE A 15 7.74 21.97 3.61
CA ILE A 15 7.50 21.26 4.87
C ILE A 15 6.70 22.15 5.82
N ALA A 16 7.06 23.42 5.97
CA ALA A 16 6.38 24.38 6.84
C ALA A 16 4.90 24.53 6.43
N ASP A 17 4.63 24.74 5.15
CA ASP A 17 3.29 24.94 4.60
C ASP A 17 2.38 23.72 4.82
N HIS A 18 2.94 22.52 4.76
CA HIS A 18 2.17 21.30 4.76
C HIS A 18 2.21 20.48 6.06
N ALA A 19 3.13 20.80 6.98
CA ALA A 19 3.19 20.17 8.29
C ALA A 19 2.18 20.83 9.26
N PRO A 20 1.66 20.08 10.24
CA PRO A 20 0.86 20.67 11.30
C PRO A 20 1.74 21.49 12.24
N ARG A 21 1.28 22.67 12.59
CA ARG A 21 1.87 23.51 13.63
C ARG A 21 1.02 23.49 14.89
N GLN A 22 1.67 23.27 16.04
CA GLN A 22 1.02 23.39 17.32
C GLN A 22 0.93 24.87 17.70
N THR A 23 -0.28 25.33 17.98
CA THR A 23 -0.57 26.68 18.50
C THR A 23 -1.22 26.57 19.87
N SER A 24 -1.33 27.67 20.58
CA SER A 24 -2.06 27.72 21.87
C SER A 24 -3.55 27.34 21.73
N THR A 25 -4.11 27.53 20.55
CA THR A 25 -5.54 27.26 20.25
C THR A 25 -5.75 25.92 19.52
N GLY A 26 -4.72 25.10 19.35
CA GLY A 26 -4.81 23.78 18.66
C GLY A 26 -3.83 23.64 17.51
N VAL A 27 -4.19 22.79 16.56
CA VAL A 27 -3.36 22.47 15.39
C VAL A 27 -3.82 23.27 14.19
N ARG A 28 -2.90 23.94 13.53
CA ARG A 28 -3.16 24.68 12.30
C ARG A 28 -2.21 24.27 11.18
N GLY A 29 -2.65 24.41 9.94
CA GLY A 29 -1.79 24.46 8.76
C GLY A 29 -1.35 25.90 8.49
N GLU A 30 -0.20 26.07 7.86
CA GLU A 30 0.33 27.39 7.47
C GLU A 30 -0.18 27.85 6.10
N LEU A 31 -0.69 26.94 5.26
CA LEU A 31 -1.25 27.31 3.96
C LEU A 31 -2.46 28.24 4.13
N PRO A 32 -2.53 29.33 3.35
CA PRO A 32 -3.76 30.13 3.23
C PRO A 32 -4.93 29.24 2.80
N PRO A 33 -6.14 29.44 3.38
CA PRO A 33 -7.31 28.60 3.10
C PRO A 33 -7.66 28.50 1.60
N GLU A 34 -7.53 29.59 0.87
CA GLU A 34 -7.79 29.66 -0.57
C GLU A 34 -6.77 28.83 -1.38
N VAL A 35 -5.49 28.83 -0.98
CA VAL A 35 -4.44 28.02 -1.61
C VAL A 35 -4.67 26.54 -1.31
N ASP A 36 -5.01 26.24 -0.06
CA ASP A 36 -5.29 24.87 0.36
C ASP A 36 -6.51 24.28 -0.40
N ALA A 37 -7.57 25.10 -0.54
CA ALA A 37 -8.75 24.71 -1.34
C ALA A 37 -8.41 24.49 -2.81
N ALA A 38 -7.61 25.36 -3.42
CA ALA A 38 -7.17 25.21 -4.80
C ALA A 38 -6.33 23.93 -5.01
N LEU A 39 -5.48 23.55 -4.05
CA LEU A 39 -4.72 22.30 -4.09
C LEU A 39 -5.61 21.06 -3.99
N VAL A 40 -6.70 21.12 -3.25
CA VAL A 40 -7.69 20.03 -3.20
C VAL A 40 -8.48 19.96 -4.50
N GLN A 41 -8.94 21.09 -5.01
CA GLN A 41 -9.70 21.16 -6.25
C GLN A 41 -8.89 20.66 -7.46
N SER A 42 -7.60 20.97 -7.50
CA SER A 42 -6.68 20.48 -8.56
C SER A 42 -6.25 19.01 -8.41
N GLY A 43 -6.71 18.30 -7.36
CA GLY A 43 -6.32 16.92 -7.07
C GLY A 43 -4.91 16.76 -6.50
N CYS A 44 -4.19 17.88 -6.23
CA CYS A 44 -2.87 17.84 -5.59
C CYS A 44 -2.92 17.43 -4.12
N LYS A 45 -4.05 17.63 -3.46
CA LYS A 45 -4.36 17.18 -2.09
C LYS A 45 -5.68 16.43 -2.06
N ALA A 46 -5.80 15.44 -1.18
CA ALA A 46 -7.04 14.69 -1.01
C ALA A 46 -8.05 15.40 -0.10
N LYS A 47 -7.60 16.28 0.78
CA LYS A 47 -8.44 17.00 1.75
C LYS A 47 -7.76 18.26 2.26
N LEU A 48 -8.55 19.19 2.80
CA LEU A 48 -8.07 20.39 3.46
C LEU A 48 -7.24 20.10 4.73
N GLY A 49 -6.40 21.04 5.10
CA GLY A 49 -5.56 21.00 6.30
C GLY A 49 -4.20 20.35 6.08
N PRO A 50 -3.39 20.17 7.14
CA PRO A 50 -2.05 19.63 7.05
C PRO A 50 -2.00 18.22 6.43
N LEU A 51 -0.92 17.91 5.73
CA LEU A 51 -0.68 16.56 5.22
C LEU A 51 -0.38 15.60 6.36
N ALA A 52 -0.75 14.34 6.23
CA ALA A 52 -0.26 13.30 7.13
C ALA A 52 1.27 13.19 7.02
N HIS A 53 1.95 12.91 8.14
CA HIS A 53 3.42 12.79 8.17
C HIS A 53 3.95 11.79 7.13
N THR A 54 3.29 10.65 6.96
CA THR A 54 3.67 9.65 5.95
C THR A 54 3.57 10.19 4.53
N THR A 55 2.57 11.01 4.24
CA THR A 55 2.39 11.67 2.94
C THR A 55 3.49 12.70 2.69
N LEU A 56 3.82 13.50 3.70
CA LEU A 56 4.90 14.49 3.63
C LEU A 56 6.25 13.82 3.34
N VAL A 57 6.59 12.78 4.11
CA VAL A 57 7.82 12.01 3.90
C VAL A 57 7.85 11.35 2.52
N HIS A 58 6.73 10.80 2.07
CA HIS A 58 6.65 10.19 0.73
C HIS A 58 6.89 11.21 -0.38
N ARG A 59 6.28 12.40 -0.32
CA ARG A 59 6.49 13.47 -1.32
C ARG A 59 7.95 13.91 -1.38
N LEU A 60 8.60 14.04 -0.22
CA LEU A 60 10.02 14.37 -0.16
C LEU A 60 10.92 13.25 -0.69
N ALA A 61 10.54 11.98 -0.47
CA ALA A 61 11.25 10.84 -1.06
C ALA A 61 11.14 10.83 -2.60
N VAL A 62 9.97 11.15 -3.15
CA VAL A 62 9.78 11.29 -4.61
C VAL A 62 10.63 12.44 -5.16
N LEU A 63 10.63 13.59 -4.49
CA LEU A 63 11.45 14.73 -4.85
C LEU A 63 12.95 14.40 -4.80
N SER A 64 13.39 13.75 -3.74
CA SER A 64 14.77 13.27 -3.59
C SER A 64 15.16 12.33 -4.74
N LYS A 65 14.28 11.39 -5.11
CA LYS A 65 14.53 10.48 -6.23
C LYS A 65 14.61 11.22 -7.57
N ALA A 66 13.79 12.24 -7.78
CA ALA A 66 13.82 13.06 -8.98
C ALA A 66 15.14 13.83 -9.17
N HIS A 67 15.76 14.30 -8.07
CA HIS A 67 17.10 14.92 -8.11
C HIS A 67 18.16 13.85 -8.38
N GLN A 68 18.13 12.72 -7.66
CA GLN A 68 19.09 11.63 -7.83
C GLN A 68 19.10 11.06 -9.25
N SER A 69 17.93 10.84 -9.85
CA SER A 69 17.81 10.27 -11.21
C SER A 69 18.35 11.19 -12.30
N ARG A 70 18.55 12.49 -12.00
CA ARG A 70 19.12 13.49 -12.89
C ARG A 70 20.54 13.93 -12.51
N ASN A 71 21.14 13.26 -11.53
CA ASN A 71 22.45 13.61 -10.96
C ASN A 71 22.55 15.08 -10.52
N LEU A 72 21.44 15.63 -9.96
CA LEU A 72 21.38 16.99 -9.46
C LEU A 72 21.61 17.04 -7.94
N PRO A 73 22.12 18.18 -7.42
CA PRO A 73 22.20 18.40 -5.97
C PRO A 73 20.86 18.15 -5.30
N ASN A 74 20.85 17.33 -4.24
CA ASN A 74 19.63 16.88 -3.61
C ASN A 74 19.36 17.61 -2.28
N PRO A 75 18.48 18.62 -2.26
CA PRO A 75 18.20 19.41 -1.07
C PRO A 75 17.54 18.60 0.05
N CYS A 76 16.88 17.47 -0.26
CA CYS A 76 16.25 16.62 0.74
C CYS A 76 17.28 15.88 1.65
N GLN A 77 18.56 15.87 1.28
CA GLN A 77 19.63 15.27 2.08
C GLN A 77 20.24 16.26 3.07
N ASP A 78 19.93 17.55 2.99
CA ASP A 78 20.41 18.56 3.92
C ASP A 78 20.03 18.22 5.37
N PRO A 79 20.97 18.33 6.33
CA PRO A 79 20.69 18.07 7.75
C PRO A 79 19.52 18.89 8.31
N ARG A 80 19.35 20.13 7.87
CA ARG A 80 18.24 21.02 8.29
C ARG A 80 16.89 20.47 7.89
N VAL A 81 16.76 19.91 6.69
CA VAL A 81 15.53 19.26 6.21
C VAL A 81 15.19 18.04 7.09
N ARG A 82 16.20 17.22 7.42
CA ARG A 82 16.02 16.06 8.31
C ARG A 82 15.60 16.48 9.72
N GLU A 83 16.20 17.54 10.23
CA GLU A 83 15.85 18.08 11.54
C GLU A 83 14.40 18.57 11.60
N VAL A 84 13.97 19.38 10.60
CA VAL A 84 12.58 19.88 10.52
C VAL A 84 11.58 18.72 10.40
N LEU A 85 11.90 17.70 9.60
CA LEU A 85 11.07 16.50 9.52
C LEU A 85 10.98 15.74 10.85
N SER A 86 12.09 15.64 11.58
CA SER A 86 12.11 15.01 12.90
C SER A 86 11.25 15.77 13.91
N ARG A 87 11.31 17.10 13.89
CA ARG A 87 10.45 17.98 14.71
C ARG A 87 8.97 17.81 14.33
N ALA A 88 8.66 17.83 13.04
CA ALA A 88 7.31 17.59 12.56
C ALA A 88 6.77 16.23 13.05
N ARG A 89 7.56 15.15 12.96
CA ARG A 89 7.19 13.83 13.47
C ARG A 89 6.82 13.84 14.95
N LYS A 90 7.59 14.57 15.77
CA LYS A 90 7.28 14.72 17.21
C LYS A 90 5.94 15.44 17.43
N THR A 91 5.65 16.45 16.63
CA THR A 91 4.36 17.16 16.67
C THR A 91 3.20 16.23 16.31
N TYR A 92 3.31 15.46 15.23
CA TYR A 92 2.31 14.45 14.86
C TYR A 92 2.07 13.41 15.98
N ALA A 93 3.14 12.93 16.61
CA ALA A 93 3.04 11.96 17.69
C ALA A 93 2.29 12.54 18.92
N ARG A 94 2.58 13.79 19.29
CA ARG A 94 1.91 14.49 20.40
C ARG A 94 0.42 14.71 20.14
N GLN A 95 0.02 14.84 18.90
CA GLN A 95 -1.37 15.01 18.47
C GLN A 95 -2.16 13.68 18.39
N GLY A 96 -1.59 12.59 18.89
CA GLY A 96 -2.23 11.28 18.80
C GLY A 96 -2.30 10.70 17.39
N GLY A 97 -1.51 11.23 16.47
CA GLY A 97 -1.38 10.75 15.09
C GLY A 97 -0.81 9.33 15.03
N ARG A 98 -1.65 8.35 15.32
CA ARG A 98 -1.31 6.92 15.14
C ARG A 98 -1.74 6.46 13.76
N VAL A 99 -0.90 5.66 13.13
CA VAL A 99 -1.31 4.93 11.92
C VAL A 99 -2.44 3.99 12.31
N GLN A 100 -3.65 4.29 11.85
CA GLN A 100 -4.78 3.38 12.03
C GLN A 100 -4.54 2.15 11.17
N LYS A 101 -4.15 1.06 11.79
CA LYS A 101 -4.07 -0.25 11.13
C LYS A 101 -5.50 -0.74 10.90
N LYS A 102 -5.78 -1.26 9.72
CA LYS A 102 -7.02 -2.00 9.48
C LYS A 102 -7.04 -3.24 10.38
N ALA A 103 -8.24 -3.62 10.83
CA ALA A 103 -8.41 -4.87 11.57
C ALA A 103 -7.88 -6.05 10.72
N ALA A 104 -7.23 -6.98 11.41
CA ALA A 104 -6.79 -8.21 10.74
C ALA A 104 -8.01 -9.03 10.32
N LEU A 105 -7.93 -9.66 9.15
CA LEU A 105 -8.91 -10.65 8.73
C LEU A 105 -8.75 -11.88 9.64
N THR A 106 -9.73 -12.13 10.49
CA THR A 106 -9.79 -13.32 11.34
C THR A 106 -10.54 -14.45 10.64
N LYS A 107 -10.43 -15.67 11.17
CA LYS A 107 -11.15 -16.83 10.63
C LYS A 107 -12.67 -16.62 10.61
N ASP A 108 -13.22 -16.01 11.66
CA ASP A 108 -14.68 -15.78 11.77
C ASP A 108 -15.16 -14.79 10.71
N VAL A 109 -14.41 -13.70 10.49
CA VAL A 109 -14.71 -12.74 9.43
C VAL A 109 -14.59 -13.39 8.05
N LEU A 110 -13.58 -14.24 7.83
CA LEU A 110 -13.45 -14.99 6.59
C LEU A 110 -14.65 -15.91 6.37
N GLN A 111 -15.11 -16.61 7.40
CA GLN A 111 -16.30 -17.48 7.30
C GLN A 111 -17.57 -16.69 6.94
N GLN A 112 -17.75 -15.51 7.53
CA GLN A 112 -18.85 -14.61 7.16
C GLN A 112 -18.78 -14.18 5.69
N LEU A 113 -17.57 -13.84 5.19
CA LEU A 113 -17.36 -13.50 3.78
C LEU A 113 -17.65 -14.71 2.86
N LEU A 114 -17.21 -15.90 3.24
CA LEU A 114 -17.46 -17.12 2.47
C LEU A 114 -18.97 -17.48 2.42
N ALA A 115 -19.72 -17.17 3.46
CA ALA A 115 -21.17 -17.36 3.50
C ALA A 115 -21.93 -16.45 2.51
N THR A 116 -21.33 -15.37 2.04
CA THR A 116 -21.92 -14.50 0.99
C THR A 116 -21.67 -15.01 -0.43
N CYS A 117 -20.81 -16.02 -0.60
CA CYS A 117 -20.50 -16.61 -1.91
C CYS A 117 -21.52 -17.70 -2.24
N ASP A 118 -22.33 -17.47 -3.27
CA ASP A 118 -23.29 -18.46 -3.80
C ASP A 118 -22.61 -19.49 -4.72
N ASP A 119 -23.39 -20.35 -5.37
CA ASP A 119 -22.90 -21.36 -6.30
C ASP A 119 -22.86 -20.88 -7.77
N SER A 120 -23.06 -19.57 -8.02
CA SER A 120 -22.82 -18.98 -9.32
C SER A 120 -21.32 -19.01 -9.67
N LEU A 121 -21.00 -18.85 -10.95
CA LEU A 121 -19.59 -18.79 -11.39
C LEU A 121 -18.81 -17.66 -10.66
N VAL A 122 -19.47 -16.54 -10.37
CA VAL A 122 -18.92 -15.42 -9.60
C VAL A 122 -18.69 -15.82 -8.14
N GLY A 123 -19.67 -16.47 -7.50
CA GLY A 123 -19.54 -16.93 -6.12
C GLY A 123 -18.46 -18.00 -5.95
N LEU A 124 -18.36 -18.95 -6.89
CA LEU A 124 -17.27 -19.95 -6.92
C LEU A 124 -15.91 -19.28 -7.05
N ARG A 125 -15.78 -18.30 -7.95
CA ARG A 125 -14.55 -17.49 -8.11
C ARG A 125 -14.18 -16.77 -6.83
N ASP A 126 -15.12 -16.06 -6.22
CA ASP A 126 -14.88 -15.24 -5.05
C ASP A 126 -14.50 -16.10 -3.84
N ARG A 127 -15.16 -17.25 -3.66
CA ARG A 127 -14.78 -18.26 -2.67
C ARG A 127 -13.37 -18.78 -2.88
N ALA A 128 -13.00 -19.12 -4.12
CA ALA A 128 -11.66 -19.57 -4.46
C ALA A 128 -10.61 -18.49 -4.18
N LEU A 129 -10.84 -17.23 -4.57
CA LEU A 129 -9.93 -16.12 -4.34
C LEU A 129 -9.73 -15.83 -2.84
N LEU A 130 -10.79 -15.79 -2.04
CA LEU A 130 -10.71 -15.57 -0.60
C LEU A 130 -9.89 -16.65 0.11
N LEU A 131 -10.19 -17.92 -0.22
CA LEU A 131 -9.48 -19.06 0.38
C LEU A 131 -8.05 -19.20 -0.12
N PHE A 132 -7.76 -18.91 -1.38
CA PHE A 132 -6.41 -18.85 -1.92
C PHE A 132 -5.58 -17.77 -1.22
N ALA A 133 -6.12 -16.55 -1.09
CA ALA A 133 -5.45 -15.46 -0.39
C ALA A 133 -5.15 -15.80 1.07
N TRP A 134 -6.08 -16.46 1.75
CA TRP A 134 -5.96 -16.87 3.14
C TRP A 134 -4.92 -18.00 3.32
N SER A 135 -5.06 -19.10 2.59
CA SER A 135 -4.21 -20.29 2.74
C SER A 135 -2.76 -20.03 2.36
N SER A 136 -2.53 -19.13 1.40
CA SER A 136 -1.18 -18.76 0.97
C SER A 136 -0.47 -17.75 1.89
N GLY A 137 -1.01 -17.48 3.09
CA GLY A 137 -0.43 -16.64 4.13
C GLY A 137 -0.87 -15.17 4.07
N GLY A 138 -2.12 -14.89 3.74
CA GLY A 138 -2.70 -13.55 3.73
C GLY A 138 -2.12 -12.67 2.64
N ARG A 139 -2.21 -13.13 1.40
CA ARG A 139 -1.64 -12.43 0.23
C ARG A 139 -2.21 -11.03 0.04
N ARG A 140 -1.39 -10.16 -0.55
CA ARG A 140 -1.84 -8.83 -0.96
C ARG A 140 -2.80 -8.94 -2.13
N ARG A 141 -3.76 -8.03 -2.20
CA ARG A 141 -4.73 -7.97 -3.30
C ARG A 141 -4.05 -8.01 -4.68
N SER A 142 -2.94 -7.26 -4.86
CA SER A 142 -2.19 -7.25 -6.11
C SER A 142 -1.53 -8.60 -6.44
N GLU A 143 -1.06 -9.34 -5.44
CA GLU A 143 -0.47 -10.67 -5.62
C GLU A 143 -1.53 -11.70 -6.03
N VAL A 144 -2.75 -11.58 -5.48
CA VAL A 144 -3.87 -12.44 -5.86
C VAL A 144 -4.38 -12.09 -7.26
N ALA A 145 -4.54 -10.78 -7.56
CA ALA A 145 -5.05 -10.33 -8.86
C ALA A 145 -4.10 -10.61 -10.03
N GLN A 146 -2.81 -10.79 -9.74
CA GLN A 146 -1.77 -11.11 -10.73
C GLN A 146 -1.40 -12.60 -10.72
N ALA A 147 -2.17 -13.43 -10.04
CA ALA A 147 -1.94 -14.87 -10.04
C ALA A 147 -2.21 -15.46 -11.43
N GLU A 148 -1.27 -16.24 -11.93
CA GLU A 148 -1.31 -16.85 -13.26
C GLU A 148 -1.29 -18.38 -13.16
N MET A 149 -2.02 -19.05 -14.05
CA MET A 149 -2.12 -20.52 -14.10
C MET A 149 -0.76 -21.21 -14.30
N ARG A 150 0.14 -20.61 -15.05
CA ARG A 150 1.50 -21.18 -15.29
C ARG A 150 2.31 -21.40 -14.00
N PHE A 151 1.96 -20.71 -12.91
CA PHE A 151 2.59 -20.88 -11.60
C PHE A 151 1.78 -21.76 -10.65
N LEU A 152 0.63 -22.26 -11.10
CA LEU A 152 -0.21 -23.19 -10.34
C LEU A 152 0.08 -24.62 -10.78
N ARG A 153 0.52 -25.45 -9.86
CA ARG A 153 0.77 -26.87 -10.11
C ARG A 153 -0.21 -27.72 -9.30
N ARG A 154 -0.96 -28.57 -9.97
CA ARG A 154 -1.82 -29.57 -9.34
C ARG A 154 -0.98 -30.76 -8.89
N LEU A 155 -1.12 -31.17 -7.64
CA LEU A 155 -0.43 -32.34 -7.07
C LEU A 155 -1.37 -33.55 -7.01
N ALA A 156 -2.63 -33.33 -6.64
CA ALA A 156 -3.71 -34.32 -6.56
C ALA A 156 -5.07 -33.60 -6.64
N PRO A 157 -6.19 -34.32 -6.71
CA PRO A 157 -7.51 -33.71 -6.61
C PRO A 157 -7.63 -32.81 -5.36
N GLY A 158 -8.02 -31.56 -5.54
CA GLY A 158 -8.13 -30.55 -4.46
C GLY A 158 -6.80 -30.16 -3.81
N GLN A 159 -5.67 -30.48 -4.41
CA GLN A 159 -4.35 -30.16 -3.85
C GLN A 159 -3.48 -29.46 -4.90
N PHE A 160 -3.09 -28.23 -4.59
CA PHE A 160 -2.29 -27.42 -5.47
C PHE A 160 -1.11 -26.78 -4.73
N VAL A 161 -0.09 -26.41 -5.47
CA VAL A 161 1.01 -25.54 -5.03
C VAL A 161 1.07 -24.37 -6.01
N TYR A 162 1.06 -23.17 -5.48
CA TYR A 162 1.26 -21.94 -6.24
C TYR A 162 2.66 -21.41 -5.99
N GLU A 163 3.43 -21.17 -7.06
CA GLU A 163 4.76 -20.59 -6.97
C GLU A 163 4.69 -19.06 -7.04
N LEU A 164 4.90 -18.39 -5.91
CA LEU A 164 4.92 -16.93 -5.80
C LEU A 164 6.35 -16.41 -6.02
N LEU A 165 6.74 -16.17 -7.25
CA LEU A 165 8.08 -15.69 -7.60
C LEU A 165 8.27 -14.21 -7.28
N VAL A 166 7.27 -13.37 -7.54
CA VAL A 166 7.35 -11.93 -7.35
C VAL A 166 6.45 -11.48 -6.22
N SER A 167 7.03 -10.82 -5.22
CA SER A 167 6.30 -10.22 -4.10
C SER A 167 6.95 -8.90 -3.71
N LYS A 168 6.34 -8.12 -2.81
CA LYS A 168 6.93 -6.88 -2.29
C LYS A 168 8.33 -7.08 -1.69
N THR A 169 8.60 -8.25 -1.12
CA THR A 169 9.88 -8.61 -0.48
C THR A 169 10.82 -9.37 -1.41
N ASN A 170 10.31 -9.90 -2.51
CA ASN A 170 11.07 -10.58 -3.57
C ASN A 170 10.71 -9.97 -4.92
N GLN A 171 11.31 -8.82 -5.24
CA GLN A 171 11.08 -8.11 -6.51
C GLN A 171 11.95 -8.64 -7.67
N THR A 172 12.96 -9.44 -7.35
CA THR A 172 13.89 -10.00 -8.34
C THR A 172 13.43 -11.32 -8.92
N GLY A 173 12.31 -11.88 -8.42
CA GLY A 173 11.77 -13.17 -8.90
C GLY A 173 12.65 -14.38 -8.56
N ARG A 174 13.57 -14.27 -7.58
CA ARG A 174 14.41 -15.40 -7.18
C ARG A 174 13.56 -16.44 -6.46
N ALA A 175 13.60 -17.69 -6.97
CA ALA A 175 12.95 -18.81 -6.29
C ALA A 175 13.60 -19.08 -4.93
N THR A 176 12.79 -19.22 -3.91
CA THR A 176 13.19 -19.59 -2.54
C THR A 176 12.27 -20.72 -2.06
N PRO A 177 12.62 -21.48 -1.02
CA PRO A 177 11.72 -22.48 -0.43
C PRO A 177 10.35 -21.88 -0.06
N ASP A 178 10.33 -20.63 0.39
CA ASP A 178 9.10 -19.90 0.73
C ASP A 178 8.28 -19.43 -0.48
N SER A 179 8.78 -19.57 -1.70
CA SER A 179 8.02 -19.22 -2.91
C SER A 179 6.86 -20.17 -3.14
N ASN A 180 6.98 -21.43 -2.72
CA ASN A 180 5.92 -22.43 -2.87
C ASN A 180 4.84 -22.26 -1.81
N LYS A 181 3.62 -21.97 -2.24
CA LYS A 181 2.45 -21.77 -1.36
C LYS A 181 1.47 -22.92 -1.55
N PRO A 182 1.32 -23.80 -0.55
CA PRO A 182 0.36 -24.90 -0.65
C PRO A 182 -1.07 -24.34 -0.60
N VAL A 183 -1.92 -24.85 -1.48
CA VAL A 183 -3.35 -24.55 -1.55
C VAL A 183 -4.07 -25.88 -1.38
N LEU A 184 -4.44 -26.19 -0.14
CA LEU A 184 -4.91 -27.49 0.30
C LEU A 184 -6.26 -27.37 1.02
N GLY A 185 -6.92 -28.52 1.27
CA GLY A 185 -8.18 -28.58 2.01
C GLY A 185 -9.27 -27.74 1.37
N ALA A 186 -9.99 -26.94 2.15
CA ALA A 186 -11.08 -26.10 1.65
C ALA A 186 -10.64 -25.14 0.53
N ALA A 187 -9.40 -24.62 0.60
CA ALA A 187 -8.87 -23.72 -0.42
C ALA A 187 -8.61 -24.46 -1.75
N GLY A 188 -8.06 -25.66 -1.68
CA GLY A 188 -7.84 -26.50 -2.86
C GLY A 188 -9.13 -26.95 -3.49
N ALA A 189 -10.11 -27.38 -2.69
CA ALA A 189 -11.43 -27.79 -3.15
C ALA A 189 -12.19 -26.63 -3.84
N ALA A 190 -12.15 -25.42 -3.25
CA ALA A 190 -12.79 -24.25 -3.84
C ALA A 190 -12.12 -23.83 -5.15
N LEU A 191 -10.79 -23.86 -5.20
CA LEU A 191 -10.03 -23.56 -6.42
C LEU A 191 -10.37 -24.57 -7.53
N GLU A 192 -10.41 -25.86 -7.22
CA GLU A 192 -10.77 -26.90 -8.18
C GLU A 192 -12.18 -26.74 -8.71
N ALA A 193 -13.16 -26.46 -7.84
CA ALA A 193 -14.55 -26.23 -8.23
C ALA A 193 -14.68 -25.04 -9.18
N TRP A 194 -13.97 -23.94 -8.90
CA TRP A 194 -13.98 -22.76 -9.78
C TRP A 194 -13.31 -23.05 -11.12
N LEU A 195 -12.12 -23.67 -11.13
CA LEU A 195 -11.42 -24.03 -12.37
C LEU A 195 -12.26 -24.94 -13.26
N ALA A 196 -12.93 -25.94 -12.68
CA ALA A 196 -13.82 -26.83 -13.42
C ALA A 196 -15.03 -26.08 -14.01
N ALA A 197 -15.68 -25.22 -13.20
CA ALA A 197 -16.86 -24.47 -13.64
C ALA A 197 -16.54 -23.39 -14.70
N SER A 198 -15.35 -22.80 -14.64
CA SER A 198 -14.90 -21.74 -15.55
C SER A 198 -14.21 -22.27 -16.82
N ALA A 199 -13.96 -23.58 -16.93
CA ALA A 199 -13.21 -24.21 -18.00
C ALA A 199 -11.79 -23.60 -18.21
N ILE A 200 -11.18 -23.08 -17.14
CA ILE A 200 -9.79 -22.59 -17.16
C ILE A 200 -8.87 -23.80 -17.04
N THR A 201 -7.96 -23.93 -18.00
CA THR A 201 -6.97 -25.01 -18.09
C THR A 201 -5.53 -24.51 -17.95
#